data_cdae4269b878a1b916642f99f1379ac1
#
_entry.id   cdae4269b878a1b916642f99f1379ac1
#
_cell.length_a   1.000
_cell.length_b   1.000
_cell.length_c   1.000
_cell.angle_alpha   90.00
_cell.angle_beta   90.00
_cell.angle_gamma   90.00
#
_symmetry.space_group_name_H-M   'P 1'
#
loop_
_entity.id
_entity.type
_entity.pdbx_description
1 polymer ?
#
loop_
_entity_poly.entity_id
_entity_poly.type
_entity_poly.pdbx_seq_one_letter_code
_entity_poly.pdbx_strand_id
1 'polypeptide(L)'
;SRTKTDMTDYISINSEDKLYLVFSKWNQILGNYTEFRCCIIDKKPISICLFKPEYYSLYTTIPVEIILVFLYQLIKKLSYDTYVADVYVKNNKCYLIEINPLTDDTDLFTLDYDDVMNSDSLMVTL
;
A
#
# COMPACT_ATOMS: atom_id res chain seq x y z
N SER A 1 11.64 -1.50 -9.09
CA SER A 1 12.03 -0.90 -7.82
C SER A 1 11.42 0.49 -7.68
N ARG A 2 11.40 0.94 -6.49
CA ARG A 2 10.76 2.19 -6.15
C ARG A 2 11.71 3.35 -6.28
N THR A 3 11.19 4.47 -6.71
CA THR A 3 12.02 5.63 -6.97
C THR A 3 11.85 6.65 -5.85
N LYS A 4 12.89 7.43 -5.62
CA LYS A 4 12.82 8.55 -4.70
C LYS A 4 11.83 9.60 -5.18
N THR A 5 11.62 9.68 -6.48
CA THR A 5 10.71 10.64 -7.07
C THR A 5 9.28 10.45 -6.59
N ASP A 6 8.82 9.19 -6.56
CA ASP A 6 7.46 8.88 -6.09
C ASP A 6 7.26 9.33 -4.65
N MET A 7 8.22 9.05 -3.79
CA MET A 7 8.15 9.45 -2.40
C MET A 7 8.24 10.97 -2.24
N THR A 8 9.08 11.61 -3.03
CA THR A 8 9.25 13.06 -2.98
C THR A 8 7.96 13.76 -3.40
N ASP A 9 7.32 13.27 -4.47
CA ASP A 9 6.07 13.83 -4.94
C ASP A 9 4.98 13.72 -3.88
N TYR A 10 4.90 12.56 -3.22
CA TYR A 10 3.93 12.36 -2.16
C TYR A 10 4.19 13.30 -0.97
N ILE A 11 5.44 13.41 -0.56
CA ILE A 11 5.84 14.26 0.58
C ILE A 11 5.45 15.71 0.33
N SER A 12 5.53 16.19 -0.90
CA SER A 12 5.20 17.57 -1.22
C SER A 12 3.71 17.90 -1.17
N ILE A 13 2.84 16.89 -1.10
CA ILE A 13 1.39 17.09 -1.11
C ILE A 13 0.88 17.57 0.23
N ASN A 14 1.38 17.03 1.34
CA ASN A 14 0.85 17.30 2.66
C ASN A 14 1.93 17.16 3.72
N SER A 15 2.09 18.17 4.57
CA SER A 15 3.13 18.17 5.59
C SER A 15 2.93 17.11 6.68
N GLU A 16 1.70 16.74 6.98
CA GLU A 16 1.43 15.64 7.92
C GLU A 16 1.87 14.31 7.34
N ASP A 17 1.65 14.14 6.06
CA ASP A 17 2.02 12.91 5.36
C ASP A 17 3.54 12.74 5.31
N LYS A 18 4.30 13.83 5.34
CA LYS A 18 5.74 13.77 5.45
C LYS A 18 6.19 13.00 6.68
N LEU A 19 5.58 13.29 7.82
CA LEU A 19 5.94 12.63 9.07
C LEU A 19 5.68 11.13 9.00
N TYR A 20 4.52 10.76 8.49
CA TYR A 20 4.19 9.34 8.36
C TYR A 20 5.13 8.63 7.40
N LEU A 21 5.46 9.26 6.28
CA LEU A 21 6.34 8.66 5.29
C LEU A 21 7.76 8.46 5.84
N VAL A 22 8.31 9.46 6.51
CA VAL A 22 9.64 9.37 7.12
C VAL A 22 9.64 8.30 8.21
N PHE A 23 8.62 8.28 9.05
CA PHE A 23 8.49 7.31 10.11
C PHE A 23 8.37 5.89 9.57
N SER A 24 7.65 5.73 8.47
CA SER A 24 7.51 4.43 7.82
C SER A 24 8.84 3.88 7.34
N LYS A 25 9.66 4.71 6.72
CA LYS A 25 10.99 4.30 6.29
C LYS A 25 11.86 3.89 7.46
N TRP A 26 11.78 4.63 8.53
CA TRP A 26 12.54 4.34 9.73
C TRP A 26 12.14 2.99 10.33
N ASN A 27 10.84 2.74 10.43
CA ASN A 27 10.33 1.48 10.94
C ASN A 27 10.66 0.31 10.03
N GLN A 28 10.70 0.54 8.73
CA GLN A 28 11.08 -0.47 7.77
C GLN A 28 12.51 -0.96 8.00
N ILE A 29 13.40 -0.04 8.33
CA ILE A 29 14.79 -0.38 8.66
C ILE A 29 14.85 -1.21 9.93
N LEU A 30 14.03 -0.89 10.91
CA LEU A 30 13.99 -1.61 12.17
C LEU A 30 13.36 -2.99 12.06
N GLY A 31 12.57 -3.22 10.99
CA GLY A 31 11.92 -4.51 10.77
C GLY A 31 10.76 -4.74 11.73
N ASN A 32 10.23 -5.92 11.74
CA ASN A 32 9.27 -6.36 12.75
C ASN A 32 7.84 -5.86 12.55
N TYR A 33 7.40 -5.83 11.32
CA TYR A 33 6.01 -5.50 10.97
C TYR A 33 5.65 -6.18 9.66
N THR A 34 4.37 -6.22 9.36
CA THR A 34 3.87 -6.84 8.15
C THR A 34 3.45 -5.77 7.17
N GLU A 35 3.95 -5.88 5.95
CA GLU A 35 3.61 -4.97 4.86
C GLU A 35 2.52 -5.55 3.99
N PHE A 36 1.73 -4.66 3.42
CA PHE A 36 0.68 -5.02 2.47
C PHE A 36 0.83 -4.19 1.21
N ARG A 37 0.62 -4.83 0.07
CA ARG A 37 0.61 -4.15 -1.22
C ARG A 37 -0.83 -3.95 -1.66
N CYS A 38 -1.21 -2.70 -1.92
CA CYS A 38 -2.58 -2.33 -2.25
C CYS A 38 -2.62 -1.73 -3.65
N CYS A 39 -3.57 -2.18 -4.47
CA CYS A 39 -3.78 -1.61 -5.79
C CYS A 39 -4.97 -0.68 -5.74
N ILE A 40 -4.78 0.52 -6.24
CA ILE A 40 -5.85 1.50 -6.44
C ILE A 40 -6.02 1.67 -7.95
N ILE A 41 -7.24 1.47 -8.43
CA ILE A 41 -7.56 1.59 -9.86
C ILE A 41 -8.78 2.49 -9.98
N ASP A 42 -8.66 3.54 -10.79
CA ASP A 42 -9.70 4.54 -10.98
C ASP A 42 -10.21 5.09 -9.65
N LYS A 43 -9.26 5.39 -8.77
CA LYS A 43 -9.51 5.94 -7.43
C LYS A 43 -10.31 5.02 -6.52
N LYS A 44 -10.22 3.71 -6.74
CA LYS A 44 -10.88 2.71 -5.89
C LYS A 44 -9.88 1.69 -5.41
N PRO A 45 -9.92 1.32 -4.12
CA PRO A 45 -9.11 0.20 -3.63
C PRO A 45 -9.61 -1.09 -4.26
N ILE A 46 -8.78 -1.79 -4.99
CA ILE A 46 -9.16 -3.01 -5.70
C ILE A 46 -8.55 -4.24 -5.07
N SER A 47 -7.34 -4.14 -4.53
CA SER A 47 -6.73 -5.31 -3.91
C SER A 47 -5.85 -4.95 -2.74
N ILE A 48 -5.78 -5.87 -1.78
CA ILE A 48 -4.86 -5.83 -0.65
C ILE A 48 -4.23 -7.20 -0.58
N CYS A 49 -2.92 -7.29 -0.75
CA CYS A 49 -2.22 -8.56 -0.59
C CYS A 49 -1.00 -8.39 0.31
N LEU A 50 -0.60 -9.50 0.89
CA LEU A 50 0.57 -9.53 1.75
C LEU A 50 1.82 -9.31 0.92
N PHE A 51 2.65 -8.37 1.34
CA PHE A 51 3.93 -8.10 0.68
C PHE A 51 4.92 -9.17 1.12
N LYS A 52 5.48 -9.90 0.16
CA LYS A 52 6.41 -11.00 0.43
C LYS A 52 5.83 -11.99 1.44
N PRO A 53 4.85 -12.79 1.04
CA PRO A 53 4.15 -13.69 1.97
C PRO A 53 5.08 -14.64 2.74
N GLU A 54 6.25 -14.94 2.18
CA GLU A 54 7.22 -15.83 2.83
C GLU A 54 7.75 -15.28 4.16
N TYR A 55 7.61 -13.98 4.38
CA TYR A 55 8.03 -13.35 5.63
C TYR A 55 6.88 -13.13 6.61
N TYR A 56 5.69 -13.59 6.25
CA TYR A 56 4.54 -13.42 7.12
C TYR A 56 4.71 -14.21 8.42
N SER A 57 4.44 -13.57 9.54
CA SER A 57 4.52 -14.24 10.82
C SER A 57 3.61 -13.61 11.89
N LEU A 58 3.10 -12.42 11.66
CA LEU A 58 2.44 -11.66 12.72
C LEU A 58 0.93 -11.68 12.64
N TYR A 59 0.35 -11.71 11.44
CA TYR A 59 -1.08 -11.64 11.28
C TYR A 59 -1.63 -12.96 10.78
N THR A 60 -2.66 -13.47 11.43
CA THR A 60 -3.46 -14.58 10.93
C THR A 60 -4.56 -14.07 10.01
N THR A 61 -4.89 -12.80 10.13
CA THR A 61 -5.87 -12.12 9.27
C THR A 61 -5.34 -10.75 8.89
N ILE A 62 -5.80 -10.24 7.74
CA ILE A 62 -5.41 -8.91 7.29
C ILE A 62 -6.31 -7.88 7.98
N PRO A 63 -5.76 -6.80 8.53
CA PRO A 63 -6.57 -5.74 9.15
C PRO A 63 -7.19 -4.84 8.07
N VAL A 64 -8.16 -5.37 7.35
CA VAL A 64 -8.73 -4.74 6.16
C VAL A 64 -9.33 -3.38 6.43
N GLU A 65 -10.09 -3.24 7.52
CA GLU A 65 -10.77 -1.97 7.81
C GLU A 65 -9.79 -0.83 8.03
N ILE A 66 -8.73 -1.11 8.79
CA ILE A 66 -7.70 -0.10 9.07
C ILE A 66 -7.03 0.33 7.78
N ILE A 67 -6.70 -0.63 6.94
CA ILE A 67 -6.05 -0.34 5.65
C ILE A 67 -7.00 0.43 4.74
N LEU A 68 -8.26 0.02 4.64
CA LEU A 68 -9.22 0.70 3.76
C LEU A 68 -9.46 2.16 4.18
N VAL A 69 -9.61 2.42 5.46
CA VAL A 69 -9.78 3.79 5.93
C VAL A 69 -8.59 4.65 5.50
N PHE A 70 -7.39 4.10 5.65
CA PHE A 70 -6.18 4.80 5.23
C PHE A 70 -6.17 5.03 3.71
N LEU A 71 -6.50 4.02 2.93
CA LEU A 71 -6.50 4.13 1.46
C LEU A 71 -7.50 5.16 0.95
N TYR A 72 -8.69 5.24 1.55
CA TYR A 72 -9.65 6.25 1.16
C TYR A 72 -9.16 7.66 1.46
N GLN A 73 -8.45 7.84 2.56
CA GLN A 73 -7.83 9.13 2.85
C GLN A 73 -6.73 9.45 1.85
N LEU A 74 -5.91 8.46 1.51
CA LEU A 74 -4.84 8.61 0.53
C LEU A 74 -5.40 8.99 -0.84
N ILE A 75 -6.46 8.33 -1.26
CA ILE A 75 -7.12 8.60 -2.54
C ILE A 75 -7.57 10.05 -2.63
N LYS A 76 -8.10 10.61 -1.55
CA LYS A 76 -8.52 12.00 -1.52
C LYS A 76 -7.37 12.98 -1.65
N LYS A 77 -6.18 12.60 -1.20
CA LYS A 77 -5.01 13.49 -1.19
C LYS A 77 -4.23 13.45 -2.49
N LEU A 78 -4.26 12.32 -3.19
CA LEU A 78 -3.49 12.13 -4.41
C LEU A 78 -4.36 12.43 -5.64
N SER A 79 -3.73 13.02 -6.65
CA SER A 79 -4.39 13.27 -7.93
C SER A 79 -4.34 12.08 -8.88
N TYR A 80 -3.55 11.06 -8.57
CA TYR A 80 -3.41 9.88 -9.40
C TYR A 80 -4.65 9.01 -9.34
N ASP A 81 -5.03 8.42 -10.48
CA ASP A 81 -6.19 7.53 -10.54
C ASP A 81 -5.82 6.09 -10.23
N THR A 82 -4.65 5.65 -10.69
CA THR A 82 -4.25 4.25 -10.62
C THR A 82 -2.80 4.17 -10.17
N TYR A 83 -2.57 3.39 -9.11
CA TYR A 83 -1.23 3.23 -8.55
C TYR A 83 -1.22 2.08 -7.54
N VAL A 84 -0.02 1.74 -7.10
CA VAL A 84 0.21 0.77 -6.03
C VAL A 84 0.66 1.53 -4.79
N ALA A 85 0.05 1.23 -3.66
CA ALA A 85 0.45 1.77 -2.37
C ALA A 85 0.90 0.64 -1.47
N ASP A 86 2.13 0.71 -1.01
CA ASP A 86 2.63 -0.22 -0.01
C ASP A 86 2.48 0.40 1.37
N VAL A 87 1.88 -0.34 2.27
CA VAL A 87 1.54 0.13 3.60
C VAL A 87 1.94 -0.89 4.65
N TYR A 88 2.00 -0.45 5.89
CA TYR A 88 2.09 -1.39 7.02
C TYR A 88 1.17 -0.92 8.14
N VAL A 89 0.80 -1.86 9.01
CA VAL A 89 -0.06 -1.57 10.14
C VAL A 89 0.72 -1.84 11.43
N LYS A 90 0.67 -0.88 12.34
CA LYS A 90 1.32 -0.98 13.64
C LYS A 90 0.47 -0.22 14.66
N ASN A 91 0.19 -0.84 15.80
CA ASN A 91 -0.62 -0.23 16.87
C ASN A 91 -1.96 0.29 16.36
N ASN A 92 -2.61 -0.50 15.51
CA ASN A 92 -3.91 -0.18 14.92
C ASN A 92 -3.91 1.07 14.03
N LYS A 93 -2.75 1.44 13.51
CA LYS A 93 -2.61 2.53 12.55
C LYS A 93 -1.94 2.02 11.28
N CYS A 94 -2.37 2.56 10.16
CA CYS A 94 -1.80 2.24 8.86
C CYS A 94 -0.88 3.36 8.41
N TYR A 95 0.29 2.99 7.89
CA TYR A 95 1.31 3.93 7.44
C TYR A 95 1.69 3.63 6.00
N LEU A 96 1.93 4.68 5.24
CA LEU A 96 2.40 4.56 3.86
C LEU A 96 3.90 4.29 3.85
N ILE A 97 4.31 3.31 3.08
CA ILE A 97 5.73 3.05 2.83
C ILE A 97 6.13 3.74 1.53
N GLU A 98 5.37 3.49 0.46
CA GLU A 98 5.77 4.01 -0.84
C GLU A 98 4.62 3.85 -1.85
N ILE A 99 4.67 4.66 -2.91
CA ILE A 99 3.70 4.62 -4.01
C ILE A 99 4.46 4.35 -5.30
N ASN A 100 3.93 3.48 -6.13
CA ASN A 100 4.50 3.13 -7.43
C ASN A 100 3.41 3.04 -8.48
N PRO A 101 3.77 3.21 -9.76
CA PRO A 101 2.82 2.94 -10.82
C PRO A 101 2.39 1.48 -10.81
N LEU A 102 1.14 1.23 -11.18
CA LEU A 102 0.65 -0.13 -11.38
C LEU A 102 0.86 -0.49 -12.85
N THR A 103 1.69 -1.49 -13.08
CA THR A 103 2.00 -1.98 -14.43
C THR A 103 1.93 -3.49 -14.44
N ASP A 104 1.98 -4.09 -15.64
CA ASP A 104 1.98 -5.54 -15.76
C ASP A 104 3.26 -6.18 -15.20
N ASP A 105 4.28 -5.40 -14.93
CA ASP A 105 5.50 -5.86 -14.27
C ASP A 105 5.44 -5.76 -12.74
N THR A 106 4.37 -5.18 -12.21
CA THR A 106 4.20 -5.06 -10.77
C THR A 106 4.02 -6.44 -10.15
N ASP A 107 4.84 -6.75 -9.14
CA ASP A 107 4.69 -8.01 -8.42
C ASP A 107 3.49 -7.91 -7.47
N LEU A 108 2.48 -8.70 -7.71
CA LEU A 108 1.28 -8.76 -6.87
C LEU A 108 1.25 -10.00 -5.98
N PHE A 109 2.37 -10.71 -5.92
CA PHE A 109 2.59 -11.86 -5.04
C PHE A 109 1.57 -12.97 -5.27
N THR A 110 0.59 -13.10 -4.39
CA THR A 110 -0.41 -14.16 -4.49
C THR A 110 -1.57 -13.82 -5.43
N LEU A 111 -1.61 -12.60 -5.96
CA LEU A 111 -2.68 -12.17 -6.87
C LEU A 111 -2.17 -12.15 -8.31
N ASP A 112 -3.07 -12.42 -9.25
CA ASP A 112 -2.79 -12.32 -10.67
C ASP A 112 -3.14 -10.92 -11.18
N TYR A 113 -2.26 -10.32 -11.98
CA TYR A 113 -2.43 -8.98 -12.49
C TYR A 113 -3.74 -8.82 -13.28
N ASP A 114 -4.04 -9.78 -14.18
CA ASP A 114 -5.23 -9.69 -14.99
C ASP A 114 -6.49 -9.79 -14.15
N ASP A 115 -6.48 -10.63 -13.13
CA ASP A 115 -7.62 -10.74 -12.21
C ASP A 115 -7.85 -9.43 -11.47
N VAL A 116 -6.78 -8.78 -11.02
CA VAL A 116 -6.89 -7.50 -10.33
C VAL A 116 -7.43 -6.42 -11.27
N MET A 117 -6.89 -6.35 -12.49
CA MET A 117 -7.30 -5.34 -13.46
C MET A 117 -8.76 -5.48 -13.90
N ASN A 118 -9.29 -6.69 -13.85
CA ASN A 118 -10.66 -6.97 -14.28
C ASN A 118 -11.64 -7.06 -13.10
N SER A 119 -11.16 -6.88 -11.89
CA SER A 119 -12.03 -6.99 -10.71
C SER A 119 -12.88 -5.74 -10.53
N ASP A 120 -14.14 -5.93 -10.17
CA ASP A 120 -15.04 -4.84 -9.81
C ASP A 120 -15.31 -4.81 -8.30
N SER A 121 -14.64 -5.66 -7.55
CA SER A 121 -14.78 -5.72 -6.10
C SER A 121 -13.42 -5.91 -5.45
N LEU A 122 -13.32 -5.58 -4.16
CA LEU A 122 -12.08 -5.69 -3.42
C LEU A 122 -11.62 -7.14 -3.29
N MET A 123 -10.37 -7.41 -3.66
CA MET A 123 -9.72 -8.71 -3.51
C MET A 123 -8.72 -8.62 -2.36
N VAL A 124 -8.83 -9.52 -1.40
CA VAL A 124 -7.93 -9.53 -0.24
C VAL A 124 -7.33 -10.93 -0.11
N THR A 125 -6.01 -11.02 -0.09
CA THR A 125 -5.30 -12.29 0.08
C THR A 125 -4.15 -12.18 1.05
N LEU A 126 -3.90 -13.26 1.74
CA LEU A 126 -2.69 -13.42 2.55
C LEU A 126 -1.52 -13.91 1.72
#